data_89819377963d2e821601a4944f5dc2cc
#
_entry.id   89819377963d2e821601a4944f5dc2cc
#
_cell.length_a   1.000
_cell.length_b   1.000
_cell.length_c   1.000
_cell.angle_alpha   90.00
_cell.angle_beta   90.00
_cell.angle_gamma   90.00
#
_symmetry.space_group_name_H-M   'P 1'
#
loop_
_entity.id
_entity.type
_entity.pdbx_description
1 polymer ?
#
loop_
_entity_poly.entity_id
_entity_poly.type
_entity_poly.pdbx_seq_one_letter_code
_entity_poly.pdbx_strand_id
1 'polypeptide(L)'
;MLRQQNLLLSFDGAKLHKRNQWFVSLFLPIVSLFTQKRFGVDQNSAYFCNMMILKDFDLAYSTDIHMIEDERFSHCIFHIICINGEGSFVYNESCFHINKNDLIVISRPDEVKNIAVTNDFRIECFAANTHFLRNSLPQNNYSIRGSMSLYQDPIIPLSVENTKKIIGDIRRLRDRLGEKDAIFYREIMESLCLTMIYDIFEFHTIYYRNQEHVDHANYVVNEFLRILSTGITRTQRDASYFANQLHVSLKYLSRVVKRATGETITSYIDRTTIPILRKYLDDERLSLTQISDIMNFTSLSYFSRYCSKHLGMTPSKYRSSKA
;
A
#
# COMPACT_ATOMS: atom_id res chain seq x y z
N MET A 1 -28.93 -47.86 22.15
CA MET A 1 -30.07 -47.07 22.64
C MET A 1 -29.55 -45.76 23.21
N LEU A 2 -29.48 -44.70 22.43
CA LEU A 2 -29.22 -43.36 22.90
C LEU A 2 -30.05 -42.41 22.04
N ARG A 3 -30.99 -41.75 22.72
CA ARG A 3 -31.96 -40.80 22.13
C ARG A 3 -31.26 -39.49 21.74
N GLN A 4 -31.44 -39.07 20.49
CA GLN A 4 -31.26 -37.70 20.07
C GLN A 4 -32.36 -36.83 20.70
N GLN A 5 -31.97 -35.84 21.47
CA GLN A 5 -32.86 -34.75 21.87
C GLN A 5 -32.61 -33.54 20.97
N ASN A 6 -33.57 -33.29 20.12
CA ASN A 6 -33.70 -32.01 19.40
C ASN A 6 -34.09 -30.91 20.40
N LEU A 7 -33.21 -29.95 20.62
CA LEU A 7 -33.55 -28.71 21.32
C LEU A 7 -34.03 -27.66 20.30
N LEU A 8 -35.33 -27.57 20.17
CA LEU A 8 -36.00 -26.41 19.57
C LEU A 8 -36.00 -25.28 20.62
N LEU A 9 -35.15 -24.25 20.43
CA LEU A 9 -35.22 -23.01 21.18
C LEU A 9 -36.30 -22.11 20.56
N SER A 10 -37.47 -22.07 21.19
CA SER A 10 -38.48 -21.03 20.99
C SER A 10 -37.95 -19.74 21.60
N PHE A 11 -37.73 -18.71 20.78
CA PHE A 11 -37.37 -17.38 21.26
C PHE A 11 -38.62 -16.65 21.70
N ASP A 12 -38.78 -16.45 23.00
CA ASP A 12 -39.81 -15.58 23.59
C ASP A 12 -39.31 -14.13 23.61
N GLY A 13 -39.97 -13.28 22.82
CA GLY A 13 -39.50 -11.93 22.42
C GLY A 13 -39.57 -10.83 23.49
N ALA A 14 -39.74 -11.15 24.78
CA ALA A 14 -40.09 -10.13 25.78
C ALA A 14 -39.00 -9.80 26.82
N LYS A 15 -37.82 -10.45 26.82
CA LYS A 15 -36.78 -10.23 27.84
C LYS A 15 -35.38 -9.80 27.34
N LEU A 16 -35.28 -9.34 26.09
CA LEU A 16 -33.97 -8.94 25.47
C LEU A 16 -33.70 -7.42 25.47
N HIS A 17 -34.43 -6.63 26.27
CA HIS A 17 -34.44 -5.17 26.09
C HIS A 17 -33.40 -4.38 26.89
N LYS A 18 -32.50 -4.98 27.66
CA LYS A 18 -31.52 -4.19 28.45
C LYS A 18 -30.02 -4.64 28.41
N ARG A 19 -29.69 -5.71 27.71
CA ARG A 19 -28.26 -6.17 27.69
C ARG A 19 -27.57 -6.18 26.33
N ASN A 20 -28.25 -5.96 25.22
CA ASN A 20 -27.70 -6.00 23.87
C ASN A 20 -27.71 -4.66 23.11
N GLN A 21 -27.99 -3.54 23.75
CA GLN A 21 -27.91 -2.22 23.09
C GLN A 21 -26.49 -1.87 22.62
N TRP A 22 -25.47 -2.38 23.27
CA TRP A 22 -24.08 -2.14 22.85
C TRP A 22 -23.67 -2.96 21.61
N PHE A 23 -24.20 -4.16 21.44
CA PHE A 23 -23.92 -4.98 20.27
C PHE A 23 -24.67 -4.48 19.02
N VAL A 24 -25.91 -4.07 19.19
CA VAL A 24 -26.73 -3.57 18.09
C VAL A 24 -26.27 -2.17 17.64
N SER A 25 -25.82 -1.31 18.53
CA SER A 25 -25.32 0.03 18.19
C SER A 25 -23.95 0.02 17.52
N LEU A 26 -23.14 -1.03 17.71
CA LEU A 26 -21.82 -1.15 17.04
C LEU A 26 -21.92 -1.82 15.66
N PHE A 27 -22.87 -2.75 15.46
CA PHE A 27 -22.96 -3.53 14.22
C PHE A 27 -23.98 -2.99 13.21
N LEU A 28 -25.05 -2.33 13.64
CA LEU A 28 -26.03 -1.76 12.70
C LEU A 28 -25.46 -0.67 11.78
N PRO A 29 -24.60 0.26 12.22
CA PRO A 29 -23.98 1.20 11.29
C PRO A 29 -23.06 0.53 10.27
N ILE A 30 -22.37 -0.56 10.66
CA ILE A 30 -21.49 -1.32 9.76
C ILE A 30 -22.33 -2.07 8.72
N VAL A 31 -23.42 -2.72 9.12
CA VAL A 31 -24.33 -3.43 8.21
C VAL A 31 -25.09 -2.47 7.30
N SER A 32 -25.49 -1.28 7.76
CA SER A 32 -26.19 -0.29 6.92
C SER A 32 -25.27 0.34 5.87
N LEU A 33 -23.98 0.54 6.18
CA LEU A 33 -22.97 0.97 5.23
C LEU A 33 -22.72 -0.08 4.13
N PHE A 34 -22.87 -1.38 4.46
CA PHE A 34 -22.72 -2.45 3.50
C PHE A 34 -23.96 -2.69 2.63
N THR A 35 -25.16 -2.49 3.16
CA THR A 35 -26.41 -2.71 2.41
C THR A 35 -26.77 -1.54 1.49
N GLN A 36 -26.47 -0.29 1.84
CA GLN A 36 -26.67 0.86 0.95
C GLN A 36 -25.77 0.85 -0.30
N LYS A 37 -24.58 0.25 -0.24
CA LYS A 37 -23.72 0.07 -1.42
C LYS A 37 -24.19 -1.01 -2.40
N ARG A 38 -25.16 -1.83 -2.04
CA ARG A 38 -25.58 -2.99 -2.85
C ARG A 38 -26.89 -2.81 -3.62
N PHE A 39 -27.72 -1.79 -3.35
CA PHE A 39 -29.07 -1.65 -3.96
C PHE A 39 -29.44 -0.26 -4.50
N GLY A 40 -28.50 0.67 -4.59
CA GLY A 40 -28.74 1.97 -5.24
C GLY A 40 -28.24 1.96 -6.69
N VAL A 41 -28.98 1.31 -7.59
CA VAL A 41 -28.71 1.40 -9.03
C VAL A 41 -29.38 2.65 -9.57
N ASP A 42 -28.65 3.76 -9.67
CA ASP A 42 -29.04 4.92 -10.46
C ASP A 42 -28.36 4.82 -11.84
N GLN A 43 -29.12 5.14 -12.91
CA GLN A 43 -28.70 4.94 -14.30
C GLN A 43 -27.47 5.75 -14.76
N ASN A 44 -26.94 6.65 -13.93
CA ASN A 44 -25.65 7.30 -14.14
C ASN A 44 -24.44 6.47 -13.67
N SER A 45 -24.67 5.31 -13.07
CA SER A 45 -23.65 4.38 -12.57
C SER A 45 -22.94 3.58 -13.69
N ALA A 46 -23.42 3.60 -14.92
CA ALA A 46 -22.82 2.87 -16.05
C ALA A 46 -21.40 3.36 -16.40
N TYR A 47 -21.10 4.66 -16.17
CA TYR A 47 -19.74 5.19 -16.33
C TYR A 47 -18.80 4.81 -15.21
N PHE A 48 -19.31 4.62 -13.99
CA PHE A 48 -18.51 4.15 -12.86
C PHE A 48 -18.30 2.62 -12.92
N CYS A 49 -19.27 1.86 -13.41
CA CYS A 49 -19.16 0.41 -13.62
C CYS A 49 -18.13 0.05 -14.71
N ASN A 50 -18.01 0.81 -15.79
CA ASN A 50 -17.02 0.55 -16.83
C ASN A 50 -15.57 0.85 -16.39
N MET A 51 -15.34 1.69 -15.37
CA MET A 51 -14.02 1.89 -14.78
C MET A 51 -13.65 0.82 -13.74
N MET A 52 -14.63 0.05 -13.24
CA MET A 52 -14.42 -1.07 -12.32
C MET A 52 -14.23 -2.43 -13.02
N ILE A 53 -14.55 -2.56 -14.30
CA ILE A 53 -14.53 -3.84 -15.04
C ILE A 53 -13.13 -4.19 -15.60
N LEU A 54 -12.11 -3.34 -15.44
CA LEU A 54 -10.78 -3.58 -16.04
C LEU A 54 -9.67 -3.92 -15.03
N LYS A 55 -9.96 -4.52 -13.86
CA LYS A 55 -8.91 -4.93 -12.93
C LYS A 55 -9.16 -6.30 -12.32
N ASP A 56 -9.09 -7.32 -13.15
CA ASP A 56 -9.18 -8.72 -12.69
C ASP A 56 -7.92 -9.24 -11.95
N PHE A 57 -6.88 -8.40 -11.75
CA PHE A 57 -5.63 -8.83 -11.13
C PHE A 57 -5.14 -7.85 -10.07
N ASP A 58 -5.90 -7.70 -8.98
CA ASP A 58 -5.38 -7.00 -7.79
C ASP A 58 -4.28 -7.82 -7.10
N LEU A 59 -4.39 -9.16 -7.15
CA LEU A 59 -3.50 -10.11 -6.49
C LEU A 59 -3.27 -11.33 -7.38
N ALA A 60 -2.03 -11.82 -7.44
CA ALA A 60 -1.67 -13.01 -8.20
C ALA A 60 -0.55 -13.81 -7.51
N TYR A 61 -0.49 -15.11 -7.81
CA TYR A 61 0.54 -16.03 -7.34
C TYR A 61 1.12 -16.81 -8.52
N SER A 62 2.43 -17.06 -8.48
CA SER A 62 3.14 -17.89 -9.45
C SER A 62 4.35 -18.59 -8.81
N THR A 63 4.81 -19.65 -9.45
CA THR A 63 6.11 -20.30 -9.20
C THR A 63 7.09 -20.04 -10.33
N ASP A 64 6.71 -19.19 -11.29
CA ASP A 64 7.54 -18.79 -12.42
C ASP A 64 7.97 -17.32 -12.25
N ILE A 65 9.27 -17.06 -12.24
CA ILE A 65 9.83 -15.72 -12.11
C ILE A 65 9.52 -14.83 -13.32
N HIS A 66 9.32 -15.42 -14.50
CA HIS A 66 8.99 -14.68 -15.74
C HIS A 66 7.61 -14.03 -15.70
N MET A 67 6.79 -14.31 -14.67
CA MET A 67 5.58 -13.54 -14.40
C MET A 67 5.87 -12.03 -14.27
N ILE A 68 7.08 -11.63 -13.88
CA ILE A 68 7.48 -10.21 -13.77
C ILE A 68 7.45 -9.50 -15.12
N GLU A 69 7.74 -10.22 -16.20
CA GLU A 69 7.81 -9.69 -17.57
C GLU A 69 6.43 -9.54 -18.23
N ASP A 70 5.36 -10.01 -17.58
CA ASP A 70 3.99 -9.91 -18.10
C ASP A 70 3.41 -8.51 -17.85
N GLU A 71 3.10 -7.80 -18.93
CA GLU A 71 2.55 -6.43 -18.90
C GLU A 71 1.30 -6.28 -18.03
N ARG A 72 0.52 -7.35 -17.85
CA ARG A 72 -0.66 -7.36 -16.97
C ARG A 72 -0.33 -7.01 -15.53
N PHE A 73 0.89 -7.29 -15.10
CA PHE A 73 1.38 -7.05 -13.74
C PHE A 73 2.31 -5.83 -13.63
N SER A 74 2.40 -4.98 -14.65
CA SER A 74 3.26 -3.78 -14.67
C SER A 74 3.00 -2.81 -13.51
N HIS A 75 1.83 -2.87 -12.88
CA HIS A 75 1.43 -2.05 -11.72
C HIS A 75 1.47 -2.80 -10.39
N CYS A 76 2.07 -3.99 -10.37
CA CYS A 76 2.19 -4.80 -9.16
C CYS A 76 3.55 -4.62 -8.48
N ILE A 77 3.55 -4.88 -7.18
CA ILE A 77 4.77 -5.14 -6.41
C ILE A 77 4.88 -6.66 -6.28
N PHE A 78 6.05 -7.18 -6.63
CA PHE A 78 6.35 -8.60 -6.55
C PHE A 78 7.12 -8.91 -5.27
N HIS A 79 6.69 -9.95 -4.58
CA HIS A 79 7.33 -10.51 -3.40
C HIS A 79 7.70 -11.96 -3.72
N ILE A 80 9.00 -12.22 -3.89
CA ILE A 80 9.50 -13.50 -4.40
C ILE A 80 10.45 -14.08 -3.38
N ILE A 81 10.23 -15.33 -2.99
CA ILE A 81 11.16 -16.07 -2.14
C ILE A 81 11.84 -17.19 -2.94
N CYS A 82 13.17 -17.20 -2.96
CA CYS A 82 13.96 -18.28 -3.57
C CYS A 82 14.02 -19.46 -2.61
N ILE A 83 13.47 -20.61 -3.04
CA ILE A 83 13.41 -21.85 -2.25
C ILE A 83 14.63 -22.73 -2.56
N ASN A 84 15.07 -22.76 -3.82
CA ASN A 84 16.21 -23.55 -4.27
C ASN A 84 16.80 -22.98 -5.57
N GLY A 85 18.07 -23.31 -5.86
CA GLY A 85 18.78 -22.84 -7.03
C GLY A 85 19.32 -21.43 -6.88
N GLU A 86 19.82 -20.90 -7.98
CA GLU A 86 20.44 -19.57 -8.09
C GLU A 86 19.89 -18.85 -9.32
N GLY A 87 19.94 -17.52 -9.32
CA GLY A 87 19.54 -16.71 -10.44
C GLY A 87 20.25 -15.36 -10.47
N SER A 88 19.99 -14.62 -11.53
CA SER A 88 20.40 -13.22 -11.64
C SER A 88 19.41 -12.43 -12.48
N PHE A 89 19.36 -11.13 -12.25
CA PHE A 89 18.57 -10.19 -13.02
C PHE A 89 19.20 -8.81 -12.97
N VAL A 90 18.83 -7.96 -13.92
CA VAL A 90 19.19 -6.54 -13.92
C VAL A 90 17.98 -5.75 -13.43
N TYR A 91 18.20 -4.85 -12.48
CA TYR A 91 17.17 -3.97 -11.93
C TYR A 91 17.78 -2.62 -11.57
N ASN A 92 17.12 -1.50 -11.90
CA ASN A 92 17.67 -0.17 -11.65
C ASN A 92 19.14 -0.04 -12.13
N GLU A 93 19.43 -0.51 -13.35
CA GLU A 93 20.75 -0.52 -13.99
C GLU A 93 21.85 -1.33 -13.27
N SER A 94 21.51 -2.06 -12.21
CA SER A 94 22.44 -2.90 -11.44
C SER A 94 22.11 -4.38 -11.62
N CYS A 95 23.15 -5.23 -11.62
CA CYS A 95 22.98 -6.69 -11.67
C CYS A 95 22.91 -7.25 -10.26
N PHE A 96 21.88 -8.07 -9.99
CA PHE A 96 21.64 -8.74 -8.73
C PHE A 96 21.71 -10.24 -8.89
N HIS A 97 22.25 -10.92 -7.88
CA HIS A 97 22.33 -12.39 -7.82
C HIS A 97 21.35 -12.89 -6.77
N ILE A 98 20.60 -13.93 -7.13
CA ILE A 98 19.61 -14.58 -6.26
C ILE A 98 20.21 -15.87 -5.75
N ASN A 99 20.15 -16.07 -4.44
CA ASN A 99 20.53 -17.31 -3.79
C ASN A 99 19.32 -17.90 -3.04
N LYS A 100 19.46 -19.15 -2.62
CA LYS A 100 18.50 -19.79 -1.76
C LYS A 100 18.26 -18.99 -0.48
N ASN A 101 17.00 -18.84 -0.08
CA ASN A 101 16.49 -18.04 1.05
C ASN A 101 16.55 -16.53 0.83
N ASP A 102 16.84 -16.05 -0.36
CA ASP A 102 16.72 -14.63 -0.67
C ASP A 102 15.25 -14.28 -0.92
N LEU A 103 14.79 -13.24 -0.23
CA LEU A 103 13.52 -12.57 -0.50
C LEU A 103 13.79 -11.39 -1.44
N ILE A 104 13.14 -11.38 -2.58
CA ILE A 104 13.25 -10.33 -3.60
C ILE A 104 11.96 -9.53 -3.62
N VAL A 105 12.07 -8.19 -3.52
CA VAL A 105 10.92 -7.28 -3.61
C VAL A 105 11.09 -6.33 -4.77
N ILE A 106 10.30 -6.51 -5.82
CA ILE A 106 10.35 -5.68 -7.04
C ILE A 106 9.16 -4.74 -7.07
N SER A 107 9.43 -3.44 -6.96
CA SER A 107 8.40 -2.40 -6.99
C SER A 107 8.19 -1.78 -8.38
N ARG A 108 9.10 -2.05 -9.31
CA ARG A 108 9.11 -1.57 -10.69
C ARG A 108 9.41 -2.73 -11.63
N PRO A 109 8.45 -3.57 -11.94
CA PRO A 109 8.67 -4.74 -12.81
C PRO A 109 9.12 -4.36 -14.22
N ASP A 110 8.74 -3.19 -14.72
CA ASP A 110 9.16 -2.62 -16.00
C ASP A 110 10.68 -2.32 -16.10
N GLU A 111 11.38 -2.23 -14.97
CA GLU A 111 12.83 -2.03 -14.91
C GLU A 111 13.62 -3.34 -14.79
N VAL A 112 12.96 -4.49 -14.66
CA VAL A 112 13.61 -5.82 -14.60
C VAL A 112 13.97 -6.29 -15.99
N LYS A 113 15.23 -6.77 -16.16
CA LYS A 113 15.77 -7.26 -17.43
C LYS A 113 16.74 -8.42 -17.20
N ASN A 114 16.96 -9.19 -18.24
CA ASN A 114 18.00 -10.23 -18.30
C ASN A 114 17.91 -11.25 -17.15
N ILE A 115 16.70 -11.77 -16.91
CA ILE A 115 16.49 -12.83 -15.92
C ILE A 115 17.19 -14.11 -16.43
N ALA A 116 18.07 -14.66 -15.60
CA ALA A 116 18.71 -15.94 -15.84
C ALA A 116 18.67 -16.79 -14.57
N VAL A 117 18.31 -18.06 -14.69
CA VAL A 117 18.13 -18.96 -13.56
C VAL A 117 18.70 -20.34 -13.82
N THR A 118 19.10 -21.05 -12.78
CA THR A 118 19.57 -22.45 -12.85
C THR A 118 18.39 -23.42 -13.08
N ASN A 119 18.66 -24.62 -13.58
CA ASN A 119 17.63 -25.62 -13.86
C ASN A 119 16.84 -26.08 -12.61
N ASP A 120 17.45 -25.98 -11.45
CA ASP A 120 16.87 -26.34 -10.16
C ASP A 120 16.25 -25.13 -9.42
N PHE A 121 16.18 -23.97 -10.08
CA PHE A 121 15.61 -22.75 -9.51
C PHE A 121 14.13 -22.95 -9.18
N ARG A 122 13.77 -22.65 -7.94
CA ARG A 122 12.40 -22.76 -7.41
C ARG A 122 12.09 -21.56 -6.55
N ILE A 123 10.95 -20.96 -6.83
CA ILE A 123 10.44 -19.79 -6.09
C ILE A 123 8.98 -19.96 -5.69
N GLU A 124 8.55 -19.14 -4.76
CA GLU A 124 7.16 -18.73 -4.63
C GLU A 124 7.08 -17.22 -4.81
N CYS A 125 6.15 -16.77 -5.63
CA CYS A 125 5.97 -15.37 -5.99
C CYS A 125 4.54 -14.94 -5.72
N PHE A 126 4.39 -13.82 -5.03
CA PHE A 126 3.11 -13.15 -4.84
C PHE A 126 3.20 -11.74 -5.38
N ALA A 127 2.30 -11.39 -6.30
CA ALA A 127 2.18 -10.06 -6.88
C ALA A 127 0.92 -9.37 -6.35
N ALA A 128 1.08 -8.13 -5.92
CA ALA A 128 -0.02 -7.32 -5.42
C ALA A 128 -0.04 -5.94 -6.11
N ASN A 129 -1.22 -5.56 -6.62
CA ASN A 129 -1.41 -4.26 -7.26
C ASN A 129 -1.11 -3.12 -6.29
N THR A 130 -0.34 -2.12 -6.72
CA THR A 130 0.03 -0.96 -5.91
C THR A 130 -1.16 -0.20 -5.37
N HIS A 131 -2.27 -0.13 -6.12
CA HIS A 131 -3.48 0.53 -5.67
C HIS A 131 -4.18 -0.24 -4.54
N PHE A 132 -4.20 -1.57 -4.63
CA PHE A 132 -4.72 -2.44 -3.57
C PHE A 132 -3.93 -2.25 -2.27
N LEU A 133 -2.60 -2.28 -2.35
CA LEU A 133 -1.72 -2.11 -1.19
C LEU A 133 -1.76 -0.69 -0.59
N ARG A 134 -1.86 0.36 -1.41
CA ARG A 134 -1.86 1.76 -0.93
C ARG A 134 -2.97 2.09 0.06
N ASN A 135 -4.11 1.46 -0.06
CA ASN A 135 -5.24 1.71 0.83
C ASN A 135 -5.08 1.04 2.19
N SER A 136 -4.26 -0.01 2.25
CA SER A 136 -4.06 -0.85 3.44
C SER A 136 -2.75 -0.56 4.15
N LEU A 137 -1.74 -0.04 3.42
CA LEU A 137 -0.43 0.24 4.02
C LEU A 137 -0.44 1.47 4.92
N PRO A 138 0.09 1.36 6.14
CA PRO A 138 0.27 2.52 7.00
C PRO A 138 1.24 3.52 6.35
N GLN A 139 0.83 4.78 6.30
CA GLN A 139 1.64 5.90 5.83
C GLN A 139 2.64 6.30 6.93
N ASN A 140 3.61 5.45 7.22
CA ASN A 140 4.64 5.71 8.21
C ASN A 140 6.05 5.78 7.58
N ASN A 141 7.02 6.25 8.35
CA ASN A 141 8.39 6.40 7.89
C ASN A 141 9.04 5.09 7.45
N TYR A 142 8.65 3.97 8.04
CA TYR A 142 9.19 2.65 7.70
C TYR A 142 8.73 2.21 6.31
N SER A 143 7.47 2.43 5.95
CA SER A 143 6.95 2.08 4.62
C SER A 143 7.66 2.85 3.50
N ILE A 144 7.98 4.12 3.74
CA ILE A 144 8.66 4.96 2.77
C ILE A 144 10.14 4.57 2.66
N ARG A 145 10.85 4.46 3.79
CA ARG A 145 12.27 4.10 3.82
C ARG A 145 12.54 2.68 3.32
N GLY A 146 11.72 1.73 3.75
CA GLY A 146 11.81 0.34 3.30
C GLY A 146 11.62 0.21 1.79
N SER A 147 10.60 0.89 1.23
CA SER A 147 10.37 0.89 -0.21
C SER A 147 11.53 1.48 -1.01
N MET A 148 12.20 2.51 -0.45
CA MET A 148 13.37 3.12 -1.09
C MET A 148 14.57 2.21 -1.09
N SER A 149 14.88 1.63 0.06
CA SER A 149 16.00 0.71 0.20
C SER A 149 15.82 -0.48 -0.72
N LEU A 150 14.61 -1.06 -0.76
CA LEU A 150 14.25 -2.17 -1.64
C LEU A 150 14.25 -1.82 -3.14
N TYR A 151 14.08 -0.55 -3.50
CA TYR A 151 14.27 -0.14 -4.89
C TYR A 151 15.77 -0.09 -5.28
N GLN A 152 16.64 0.23 -4.34
CA GLN A 152 18.10 0.25 -4.57
C GLN A 152 18.71 -1.15 -4.49
N ASP A 153 18.29 -1.93 -3.51
CA ASP A 153 18.72 -3.29 -3.24
C ASP A 153 17.48 -4.15 -2.97
N PRO A 154 16.96 -4.82 -4.00
CA PRO A 154 15.70 -5.54 -3.91
C PRO A 154 15.82 -6.88 -3.16
N ILE A 155 17.02 -7.28 -2.71
CA ILE A 155 17.27 -8.58 -2.11
C ILE A 155 17.48 -8.45 -0.60
N ILE A 156 16.74 -9.24 0.16
CA ILE A 156 16.91 -9.42 1.60
C ILE A 156 17.30 -10.88 1.86
N PRO A 157 18.54 -11.18 2.20
CA PRO A 157 18.92 -12.53 2.62
C PRO A 157 18.25 -12.91 3.93
N LEU A 158 17.49 -14.01 3.93
CA LEU A 158 16.75 -14.44 5.11
C LEU A 158 17.41 -15.62 5.83
N SER A 159 17.18 -15.69 7.14
CA SER A 159 17.42 -16.92 7.90
C SER A 159 16.43 -18.01 7.47
N VAL A 160 16.75 -19.27 7.73
CA VAL A 160 15.86 -20.41 7.46
C VAL A 160 14.51 -20.24 8.17
N GLU A 161 14.49 -19.64 9.37
CA GLU A 161 13.28 -19.39 10.14
C GLU A 161 12.42 -18.30 9.45
N ASN A 162 13.01 -17.19 9.06
CA ASN A 162 12.30 -16.10 8.38
C ASN A 162 11.83 -16.52 6.97
N THR A 163 12.61 -17.36 6.27
CA THR A 163 12.18 -17.98 5.01
C THR A 163 10.89 -18.81 5.20
N LYS A 164 10.79 -19.60 6.28
CA LYS A 164 9.56 -20.34 6.57
C LYS A 164 8.37 -19.44 6.86
N LYS A 165 8.58 -18.32 7.56
CA LYS A 165 7.51 -17.34 7.84
C LYS A 165 6.97 -16.75 6.53
N ILE A 166 7.82 -16.21 5.67
CA ILE A 166 7.39 -15.57 4.41
C ILE A 166 6.74 -16.57 3.44
N ILE A 167 7.25 -17.83 3.38
CA ILE A 167 6.60 -18.90 2.61
C ILE A 167 5.20 -19.18 3.18
N GLY A 168 5.06 -19.21 4.50
CA GLY A 168 3.77 -19.39 5.17
C GLY A 168 2.77 -18.29 4.81
N ASP A 169 3.20 -17.04 4.78
CA ASP A 169 2.36 -15.89 4.42
C ASP A 169 1.96 -15.92 2.94
N ILE A 170 2.90 -16.16 2.03
CA ILE A 170 2.62 -16.28 0.60
C ILE A 170 1.63 -17.42 0.33
N ARG A 171 1.81 -18.59 0.96
CA ARG A 171 0.91 -19.74 0.79
C ARG A 171 -0.47 -19.46 1.36
N ARG A 172 -0.57 -18.79 2.49
CA ARG A 172 -1.86 -18.39 3.07
C ARG A 172 -2.61 -17.42 2.15
N LEU A 173 -1.92 -16.48 1.53
CA LEU A 173 -2.48 -15.60 0.51
C LEU A 173 -2.92 -16.38 -0.73
N ARG A 174 -2.06 -17.27 -1.25
CA ARG A 174 -2.36 -18.15 -2.39
C ARG A 174 -3.63 -18.97 -2.17
N ASP A 175 -3.73 -19.62 -1.03
CA ASP A 175 -4.83 -20.55 -0.74
C ASP A 175 -6.19 -19.83 -0.72
N ARG A 176 -6.20 -18.51 -0.47
CA ARG A 176 -7.41 -17.70 -0.48
C ARG A 176 -7.71 -16.97 -1.78
N LEU A 177 -6.81 -16.99 -2.77
CA LEU A 177 -7.05 -16.31 -4.05
C LEU A 177 -8.31 -16.81 -4.78
N GLY A 178 -8.71 -18.06 -4.56
CA GLY A 178 -9.92 -18.65 -5.15
C GLY A 178 -11.23 -18.28 -4.44
N GLU A 179 -11.17 -17.68 -3.24
CA GLU A 179 -12.35 -17.43 -2.39
C GLU A 179 -12.99 -16.04 -2.65
N LYS A 180 -12.95 -15.55 -3.88
CA LYS A 180 -13.38 -14.17 -4.26
C LYS A 180 -14.83 -13.85 -3.87
N ASP A 181 -15.68 -14.85 -3.74
CA ASP A 181 -17.10 -14.70 -3.39
C ASP A 181 -17.34 -14.63 -1.87
N ALA A 182 -16.30 -14.82 -1.03
CA ALA A 182 -16.43 -14.70 0.41
C ALA A 182 -16.74 -13.26 0.81
N ILE A 183 -17.66 -13.08 1.77
CA ILE A 183 -18.19 -11.77 2.20
C ILE A 183 -17.07 -10.81 2.63
N PHE A 184 -16.03 -11.30 3.28
CA PHE A 184 -14.90 -10.52 3.79
C PHE A 184 -13.60 -10.81 3.03
N TYR A 185 -13.70 -11.29 1.78
CA TYR A 185 -12.52 -11.65 0.98
C TYR A 185 -11.50 -10.50 0.92
N ARG A 186 -11.96 -9.30 0.61
CA ARG A 186 -11.09 -8.13 0.46
C ARG A 186 -10.37 -7.77 1.77
N GLU A 187 -11.12 -7.70 2.87
CA GLU A 187 -10.59 -7.34 4.19
C GLU A 187 -9.60 -8.39 4.71
N ILE A 188 -9.87 -9.66 4.44
CA ILE A 188 -8.96 -10.76 4.77
C ILE A 188 -7.68 -10.65 3.96
N MET A 189 -7.77 -10.46 2.65
CA MET A 189 -6.60 -10.33 1.78
C MET A 189 -5.77 -9.09 2.12
N GLU A 190 -6.41 -7.96 2.41
CA GLU A 190 -5.74 -6.74 2.89
C GLU A 190 -4.98 -6.99 4.21
N SER A 191 -5.59 -7.68 5.16
CA SER A 191 -4.98 -8.00 6.45
C SER A 191 -3.79 -8.96 6.31
N LEU A 192 -3.91 -9.98 5.45
CA LEU A 192 -2.83 -10.93 5.18
C LEU A 192 -1.65 -10.26 4.45
N CYS A 193 -1.92 -9.44 3.44
CA CYS A 193 -0.90 -8.63 2.76
C CYS A 193 -0.19 -7.70 3.75
N LEU A 194 -0.94 -7.05 4.65
CA LEU A 194 -0.38 -6.15 5.65
C LEU A 194 0.55 -6.90 6.62
N THR A 195 0.16 -8.09 7.06
CA THR A 195 0.98 -8.96 7.93
C THR A 195 2.30 -9.30 7.24
N MET A 196 2.24 -9.83 6.01
CA MET A 196 3.43 -10.15 5.21
C MET A 196 4.36 -8.95 5.03
N ILE A 197 3.81 -7.76 4.78
CA ILE A 197 4.59 -6.53 4.60
C ILE A 197 5.27 -6.10 5.90
N TYR A 198 4.62 -6.24 7.05
CA TYR A 198 5.27 -5.95 8.33
C TYR A 198 6.41 -6.93 8.63
N ASP A 199 6.26 -8.22 8.32
CA ASP A 199 7.35 -9.19 8.43
C ASP A 199 8.52 -8.81 7.51
N ILE A 200 8.24 -8.39 6.26
CA ILE A 200 9.27 -7.88 5.34
C ILE A 200 9.98 -6.66 5.91
N PHE A 201 9.26 -5.71 6.51
CA PHE A 201 9.87 -4.53 7.13
C PHE A 201 10.74 -4.89 8.33
N GLU A 202 10.34 -5.87 9.13
CA GLU A 202 11.17 -6.38 10.22
C GLU A 202 12.46 -7.00 9.70
N PHE A 203 12.38 -7.90 8.69
CA PHE A 203 13.55 -8.54 8.09
C PHE A 203 14.49 -7.51 7.47
N HIS A 204 13.94 -6.56 6.74
CA HIS A 204 14.70 -5.45 6.17
C HIS A 204 15.41 -4.63 7.26
N THR A 205 14.71 -4.28 8.33
CA THR A 205 15.27 -3.48 9.44
C THR A 205 16.43 -4.22 10.12
N ILE A 206 16.29 -5.52 10.34
CA ILE A 206 17.33 -6.36 10.94
C ILE A 206 18.55 -6.44 10.00
N TYR A 207 18.32 -6.66 8.71
CA TYR A 207 19.39 -6.77 7.71
C TYR A 207 20.20 -5.48 7.58
N TYR A 208 19.53 -4.33 7.47
CA TYR A 208 20.20 -3.04 7.27
C TYR A 208 20.78 -2.41 8.54
N ARG A 209 20.34 -2.79 9.74
CA ARG A 209 20.98 -2.36 10.99
C ARG A 209 22.45 -2.81 11.05
N ASN A 210 22.80 -3.85 10.36
CA ASN A 210 24.15 -4.42 10.35
C ASN A 210 25.03 -3.87 9.20
N GLN A 211 24.51 -2.97 8.37
CA GLN A 211 25.25 -2.36 7.25
C GLN A 211 25.48 -0.86 7.54
N GLU A 212 26.55 -0.56 8.25
CA GLU A 212 27.00 0.82 8.52
C GLU A 212 27.78 1.41 7.34
N HIS A 213 27.12 1.71 6.22
CA HIS A 213 27.65 2.64 5.21
C HIS A 213 26.56 3.59 4.74
N VAL A 214 26.43 4.72 5.44
CA VAL A 214 25.54 5.82 5.02
C VAL A 214 26.30 6.65 3.97
N ASP A 215 26.08 6.38 2.69
CA ASP A 215 26.45 7.30 1.62
C ASP A 215 25.72 8.66 1.83
N HIS A 216 26.41 9.77 1.55
CA HIS A 216 25.86 11.13 1.69
C HIS A 216 24.52 11.30 0.92
N ALA A 217 24.36 10.68 -0.25
CA ALA A 217 23.12 10.71 -1.00
C ALA A 217 21.98 10.04 -0.24
N ASN A 218 22.24 8.88 0.38
CA ASN A 218 21.27 8.18 1.22
C ASN A 218 20.92 8.99 2.48
N TYR A 219 21.90 9.68 3.07
CA TYR A 219 21.65 10.60 4.19
C TYR A 219 20.68 11.71 3.79
N VAL A 220 20.93 12.40 2.66
CA VAL A 220 20.08 13.49 2.16
C VAL A 220 18.64 13.02 1.91
N VAL A 221 18.50 11.85 1.30
CA VAL A 221 17.17 11.27 1.03
C VAL A 221 16.46 10.87 2.34
N ASN A 222 17.16 10.26 3.28
CA ASN A 222 16.62 9.91 4.59
C ASN A 222 16.15 11.15 5.36
N GLU A 223 16.94 12.24 5.34
CA GLU A 223 16.55 13.49 5.98
C GLU A 223 15.36 14.17 5.29
N PHE A 224 15.30 14.13 3.94
CA PHE A 224 14.13 14.57 3.20
C PHE A 224 12.85 13.87 3.68
N LEU A 225 12.90 12.56 3.82
CA LEU A 225 11.76 11.78 4.29
C LEU A 225 11.43 12.04 5.75
N ARG A 226 12.44 12.24 6.59
CA ARG A 226 12.24 12.62 7.99
C ARG A 226 11.50 13.96 8.09
N ILE A 227 11.88 14.94 7.27
CA ILE A 227 11.19 16.23 7.22
C ILE A 227 9.73 16.04 6.74
N LEU A 228 9.48 15.26 5.71
CA LEU A 228 8.12 14.97 5.26
C LEU A 228 7.25 14.36 6.38
N SER A 229 7.82 13.47 7.18
CA SER A 229 7.10 12.78 8.25
C SER A 229 6.67 13.68 9.42
N THR A 230 7.23 14.88 9.52
CA THR A 230 6.80 15.86 10.54
C THR A 230 5.41 16.45 10.25
N GLY A 231 4.83 16.15 9.08
CA GLY A 231 3.57 16.75 8.65
C GLY A 231 3.73 18.18 8.11
N ILE A 232 4.97 18.62 7.86
CA ILE A 232 5.29 19.96 7.33
C ILE A 232 4.60 20.25 5.99
N THR A 233 4.29 19.22 5.21
CA THR A 233 3.58 19.33 3.95
C THR A 233 2.17 19.91 4.09
N ARG A 234 1.64 19.99 5.30
CA ARG A 234 0.45 20.79 5.59
C ARG A 234 0.59 22.23 5.08
N THR A 235 1.76 22.84 5.32
CA THR A 235 2.00 24.27 5.00
C THR A 235 3.07 24.47 3.95
N GLN A 236 4.00 23.54 3.75
CA GLN A 236 5.13 23.66 2.83
C GLN A 236 5.09 22.53 1.79
N ARG A 237 4.85 22.89 0.53
CA ARG A 237 4.74 21.93 -0.59
C ARG A 237 5.68 22.22 -1.75
N ASP A 238 6.49 23.26 -1.62
CA ASP A 238 7.51 23.58 -2.62
C ASP A 238 8.75 22.71 -2.42
N ALA A 239 9.18 22.02 -3.47
CA ALA A 239 10.39 21.22 -3.48
C ALA A 239 11.66 22.01 -3.12
N SER A 240 11.71 23.29 -3.46
CA SER A 240 12.81 24.20 -3.13
C SER A 240 12.95 24.39 -1.62
N TYR A 241 11.84 24.41 -0.88
CA TYR A 241 11.86 24.48 0.57
C TYR A 241 12.66 23.33 1.18
N PHE A 242 12.41 22.11 0.73
CA PHE A 242 13.10 20.92 1.23
C PHE A 242 14.58 20.91 0.86
N ALA A 243 14.91 21.33 -0.36
CA ALA A 243 16.31 21.47 -0.79
C ALA A 243 17.08 22.46 0.07
N ASN A 244 16.47 23.61 0.40
CA ASN A 244 17.05 24.62 1.29
C ASN A 244 17.23 24.11 2.72
N GLN A 245 16.25 23.39 3.26
CA GLN A 245 16.35 22.77 4.59
C GLN A 245 17.49 21.73 4.70
N LEU A 246 17.80 21.08 3.58
CA LEU A 246 18.86 20.07 3.48
C LEU A 246 20.21 20.64 3.05
N HIS A 247 20.27 21.97 2.81
CA HIS A 247 21.47 22.67 2.33
C HIS A 247 22.04 22.09 1.02
N VAL A 248 21.16 21.64 0.13
CA VAL A 248 21.52 21.11 -1.19
C VAL A 248 20.78 21.84 -2.32
N SER A 249 21.28 21.74 -3.55
CA SER A 249 20.54 22.27 -4.70
C SER A 249 19.29 21.43 -4.99
N LEU A 250 18.22 22.06 -5.48
CA LEU A 250 16.99 21.36 -5.90
C LEU A 250 17.30 20.29 -6.96
N LYS A 251 18.24 20.58 -7.88
CA LYS A 251 18.67 19.63 -8.91
C LYS A 251 19.33 18.39 -8.29
N TYR A 252 20.17 18.57 -7.26
CA TYR A 252 20.80 17.48 -6.55
C TYR A 252 19.76 16.66 -5.80
N LEU A 253 18.89 17.29 -5.01
CA LEU A 253 17.83 16.61 -4.26
C LEU A 253 16.91 15.82 -5.22
N SER A 254 16.49 16.43 -6.34
CA SER A 254 15.66 15.76 -7.35
C SER A 254 16.33 14.51 -7.91
N ARG A 255 17.63 14.59 -8.20
CA ARG A 255 18.41 13.48 -8.74
C ARG A 255 18.54 12.35 -7.73
N VAL A 256 18.95 12.65 -6.48
CA VAL A 256 19.17 11.61 -5.47
C VAL A 256 17.86 10.96 -5.04
N VAL A 257 16.77 11.72 -4.87
CA VAL A 257 15.44 11.17 -4.58
C VAL A 257 14.98 10.27 -5.73
N LYS A 258 15.06 10.73 -6.98
CA LYS A 258 14.65 9.95 -8.15
C LYS A 258 15.48 8.67 -8.29
N ARG A 259 16.81 8.75 -8.11
CA ARG A 259 17.69 7.61 -8.17
C ARG A 259 17.42 6.61 -7.04
N ALA A 260 17.19 7.10 -5.83
CA ALA A 260 16.98 6.27 -4.65
C ALA A 260 15.60 5.61 -4.58
N THR A 261 14.58 6.19 -5.26
CA THR A 261 13.17 5.82 -5.04
C THR A 261 12.42 5.53 -6.32
N GLY A 262 13.00 5.83 -7.48
CA GLY A 262 12.29 5.82 -8.76
C GLY A 262 11.22 6.90 -8.91
N GLU A 263 10.90 7.68 -7.85
CA GLU A 263 9.82 8.67 -7.83
C GLU A 263 10.34 10.11 -7.72
N THR A 264 9.48 11.09 -8.06
CA THR A 264 9.85 12.51 -7.95
C THR A 264 9.64 13.04 -6.54
N ILE A 265 10.34 14.13 -6.17
CA ILE A 265 10.11 14.85 -4.90
C ILE A 265 8.63 15.23 -4.76
N THR A 266 8.03 15.76 -5.82
CA THR A 266 6.62 16.19 -5.81
C THR A 266 5.67 15.04 -5.51
N SER A 267 5.94 13.83 -6.03
CA SER A 267 5.16 12.63 -5.72
C SER A 267 5.16 12.32 -4.21
N TYR A 268 6.30 12.47 -3.55
CA TYR A 268 6.41 12.26 -2.10
C TYR A 268 5.71 13.35 -1.29
N ILE A 269 5.85 14.62 -1.70
CA ILE A 269 5.15 15.75 -1.07
C ILE A 269 3.65 15.55 -1.17
N ASP A 270 3.14 15.22 -2.35
CA ASP A 270 1.71 14.99 -2.57
C ASP A 270 1.20 13.79 -1.76
N ARG A 271 1.96 12.68 -1.71
CA ARG A 271 1.63 11.48 -0.94
C ARG A 271 1.45 11.77 0.55
N THR A 272 2.25 12.66 1.11
CA THR A 272 2.14 13.06 2.52
C THR A 272 1.10 14.16 2.75
N THR A 273 0.84 15.00 1.76
CA THR A 273 -0.15 16.09 1.83
C THR A 273 -1.59 15.59 1.74
N ILE A 274 -1.86 14.63 0.83
CA ILE A 274 -3.22 14.17 0.53
C ILE A 274 -3.96 13.60 1.76
N PRO A 275 -3.36 12.76 2.61
CA PRO A 275 -4.02 12.30 3.84
C PRO A 275 -4.37 13.43 4.81
N ILE A 276 -3.48 14.41 4.94
CA ILE A 276 -3.71 15.60 5.77
C ILE A 276 -4.88 16.41 5.21
N LEU A 277 -4.90 16.64 3.91
CA LEU A 277 -5.97 17.33 3.20
C LEU A 277 -7.33 16.64 3.40
N ARG A 278 -7.39 15.32 3.23
CA ARG A 278 -8.60 14.53 3.44
C ARG A 278 -9.12 14.68 4.86
N LYS A 279 -8.23 14.59 5.87
CA LYS A 279 -8.59 14.77 7.28
C LYS A 279 -9.25 16.12 7.53
N TYR A 280 -8.75 17.20 6.94
CA TYR A 280 -9.37 18.53 7.07
C TYR A 280 -10.69 18.64 6.28
N LEU A 281 -10.77 18.05 5.09
CA LEU A 281 -12.02 18.02 4.32
C LEU A 281 -13.12 17.22 5.02
N ASP A 282 -12.77 16.19 5.78
CA ASP A 282 -13.71 15.36 6.56
C ASP A 282 -14.20 16.07 7.83
N ASP A 283 -13.57 17.18 8.25
CA ASP A 283 -14.03 18.00 9.38
C ASP A 283 -15.03 19.05 8.89
N GLU A 284 -16.33 18.76 9.09
CA GLU A 284 -17.44 19.64 8.66
C GLU A 284 -17.46 21.00 9.38
N ARG A 285 -16.80 21.11 10.54
CA ARG A 285 -16.73 22.37 11.32
C ARG A 285 -15.89 23.43 10.62
N LEU A 286 -15.00 23.05 9.72
CA LEU A 286 -14.11 23.95 8.99
C LEU A 286 -14.73 24.33 7.64
N SER A 287 -14.77 25.62 7.31
CA SER A 287 -15.07 26.06 5.95
C SER A 287 -13.93 25.75 4.99
N LEU A 288 -14.21 25.68 3.70
CA LEU A 288 -13.19 25.45 2.68
C LEU A 288 -12.12 26.57 2.65
N THR A 289 -12.52 27.79 2.97
CA THR A 289 -11.60 28.92 3.12
C THR A 289 -10.67 28.70 4.31
N GLN A 290 -11.20 28.34 5.48
CA GLN A 290 -10.38 28.03 6.64
C GLN A 290 -9.40 26.88 6.38
N ILE A 291 -9.81 25.83 5.66
CA ILE A 291 -8.90 24.74 5.29
C ILE A 291 -7.79 25.25 4.37
N SER A 292 -8.14 26.06 3.36
CA SER A 292 -7.17 26.67 2.46
C SER A 292 -6.11 27.46 3.24
N ASP A 293 -6.55 28.26 4.22
CA ASP A 293 -5.69 29.09 5.07
C ASP A 293 -4.82 28.22 6.01
N ILE A 294 -5.41 27.26 6.72
CA ILE A 294 -4.70 26.32 7.61
C ILE A 294 -3.63 25.55 6.85
N MET A 295 -3.91 25.19 5.62
CA MET A 295 -2.97 24.46 4.77
C MET A 295 -2.04 25.40 3.98
N ASN A 296 -2.11 26.70 4.22
CA ASN A 296 -1.25 27.72 3.58
C ASN A 296 -1.28 27.62 2.03
N PHE A 297 -2.48 27.54 1.44
CA PHE A 297 -2.64 27.71 0.01
C PHE A 297 -2.69 29.19 -0.34
N THR A 298 -2.04 29.59 -1.43
CA THR A 298 -1.96 30.99 -1.88
C THR A 298 -3.31 31.57 -2.30
N SER A 299 -4.29 30.73 -2.63
CA SER A 299 -5.66 31.13 -2.94
C SER A 299 -6.61 29.93 -2.88
N LEU A 300 -7.90 30.21 -2.64
CA LEU A 300 -8.96 29.21 -2.68
C LEU A 300 -9.06 28.54 -4.07
N SER A 301 -8.77 29.28 -5.13
CA SER A 301 -8.74 28.75 -6.50
C SER A 301 -7.60 27.75 -6.70
N TYR A 302 -6.43 28.00 -6.14
CA TYR A 302 -5.31 27.06 -6.18
C TYR A 302 -5.58 25.84 -5.33
N PHE A 303 -6.12 26.02 -4.13
CA PHE A 303 -6.61 24.91 -3.28
C PHE A 303 -7.60 24.01 -4.02
N SER A 304 -8.62 24.61 -4.67
CA SER A 304 -9.62 23.84 -5.41
C SER A 304 -9.01 23.05 -6.58
N ARG A 305 -8.06 23.64 -7.32
CA ARG A 305 -7.33 22.93 -8.39
C ARG A 305 -6.47 21.80 -7.85
N TYR A 306 -5.79 22.00 -6.72
CA TYR A 306 -5.01 20.98 -6.06
C TYR A 306 -5.90 19.79 -5.65
N CYS A 307 -7.05 20.04 -5.03
CA CYS A 307 -8.03 19.01 -4.71
C CYS A 307 -8.50 18.26 -5.96
N SER A 308 -8.89 18.98 -7.01
CA SER A 308 -9.35 18.36 -8.26
C SER A 308 -8.30 17.46 -8.89
N LYS A 309 -7.04 17.91 -8.90
CA LYS A 309 -5.92 17.12 -9.41
C LYS A 309 -5.68 15.82 -8.63
N HIS A 310 -5.73 15.88 -7.30
CA HIS A 310 -5.28 14.77 -6.44
C HIS A 310 -6.40 13.91 -5.87
N LEU A 311 -7.65 14.44 -5.80
CA LEU A 311 -8.82 13.71 -5.33
C LEU A 311 -9.78 13.34 -6.47
N GLY A 312 -9.53 13.83 -7.71
CA GLY A 312 -10.41 13.64 -8.85
C GLY A 312 -11.68 14.50 -8.82
N MET A 313 -11.86 15.36 -7.80
CA MET A 313 -13.04 16.19 -7.64
C MET A 313 -12.77 17.46 -6.83
N THR A 314 -13.63 18.47 -6.97
CA THR A 314 -13.54 19.71 -6.17
C THR A 314 -13.76 19.45 -4.68
N PRO A 315 -13.24 20.32 -3.77
CA PRO A 315 -13.42 20.14 -2.32
C PRO A 315 -14.90 20.10 -1.91
N SER A 316 -15.76 20.92 -2.54
CA SER A 316 -17.21 20.92 -2.28
C SER A 316 -17.84 19.57 -2.68
N LYS A 317 -17.50 19.05 -3.87
CA LYS A 317 -18.01 17.76 -4.35
C LYS A 317 -17.51 16.61 -3.47
N TYR A 318 -16.26 16.68 -2.99
CA TYR A 318 -15.72 15.69 -2.06
C TYR A 318 -16.54 15.60 -0.77
N ARG A 319 -16.89 16.74 -0.16
CA ARG A 319 -17.75 16.78 1.03
C ARG A 319 -19.16 16.23 0.75
N SER A 320 -19.80 16.71 -0.33
CA SER A 320 -21.14 16.24 -0.70
C SER A 320 -21.20 14.74 -1.03
N SER A 321 -20.07 14.11 -1.41
CA SER A 321 -20.04 12.67 -1.68
C SER A 321 -19.93 11.81 -0.42
N LYS A 322 -19.70 12.42 0.76
CA LYS A 322 -19.59 11.75 2.06
C LYS A 322 -20.77 12.03 2.99
N ALA A 323 -21.53 13.12 2.71
CA ALA A 323 -22.78 13.43 3.35
C ALA A 323 -23.91 12.58 2.78
#